data_892d9dc4b94ed99cb454dbdcb75beba3
#
_entry.id   892d9dc4b94ed99cb454dbdcb75beba3
#
_cell.length_a   1.000
_cell.length_b   1.000
_cell.length_c   1.000
_cell.angle_alpha   90.00
_cell.angle_beta   90.00
_cell.angle_gamma   90.00
#
_symmetry.space_group_name_H-M   'P 1'
#
loop_
_entity.id
_entity.type
_entity.pdbx_description
1 polymer ?
#
loop_
_entity_poly.entity_id
_entity_poly.type
_entity_poly.pdbx_seq_one_letter_code
_entity_poly.pdbx_strand_id
1 'polypeptide(L)'
;MAADDGIRILPLAGIPEIRIAADLGALIGDAIERTDGALPLSDLDVLVVTQKVVSKAEGAVIDLTGIVPGQEALEFAQRYDRDARQVQVVLNEARRIVRMENGVIITETPHGFVCANGGVDASNVGPDSGSLVTLLPRDSDASAAAIRRAVRARFEVDIPVIVSDSFGRPWRWGIVDVAIGVSGIMPLEDLRGSPDADGRVMRSTVRAVADEFASAAELALGKAAGRPVALVRGAAFTRGDGSIRDVIIPGVNDLFR
;
A
#
# COMPACT_ATOMS: atom_id res chain seq x y z
N MET A 1 -10.30 6.64 -33.78
CA MET A 1 -10.95 6.06 -32.60
C MET A 1 -11.07 7.18 -31.60
N ALA A 2 -12.29 7.51 -31.13
CA ALA A 2 -12.46 8.44 -30.02
C ALA A 2 -11.70 7.88 -28.82
N ALA A 3 -10.87 8.71 -28.16
CA ALA A 3 -10.29 8.35 -26.89
C ALA A 3 -11.43 7.98 -25.94
N ASP A 4 -11.36 6.82 -25.32
CA ASP A 4 -12.25 6.42 -24.25
C ASP A 4 -11.87 7.33 -23.05
N ASP A 5 -12.60 8.41 -22.86
CA ASP A 5 -12.30 9.47 -21.87
C ASP A 5 -12.55 9.00 -20.41
N GLY A 6 -12.75 7.71 -20.18
CA GLY A 6 -13.04 7.14 -18.88
C GLY A 6 -11.79 6.58 -18.18
N ILE A 7 -11.84 6.56 -16.83
CA ILE A 7 -10.86 5.82 -16.02
C ILE A 7 -11.18 4.33 -16.09
N ARG A 8 -10.18 3.52 -16.42
CA ARG A 8 -10.28 2.06 -16.46
C ARG A 8 -9.32 1.45 -15.44
N ILE A 9 -9.80 0.44 -14.73
CA ILE A 9 -9.01 -0.30 -13.74
C ILE A 9 -8.99 -1.76 -14.17
N LEU A 10 -7.82 -2.27 -14.48
CA LEU A 10 -7.60 -3.62 -14.99
C LEU A 10 -6.84 -4.43 -13.94
N PRO A 11 -7.50 -5.36 -13.20
CA PRO A 11 -6.79 -6.27 -12.32
C PRO A 11 -5.97 -7.24 -13.16
N LEU A 12 -4.68 -7.38 -12.88
CA LEU A 12 -3.79 -8.25 -13.63
C LEU A 12 -4.03 -9.71 -13.26
N ALA A 13 -4.07 -10.57 -14.28
CA ALA A 13 -4.37 -11.99 -14.14
C ALA A 13 -3.09 -12.83 -14.00
N GLY A 14 -3.20 -13.99 -13.36
CA GLY A 14 -2.17 -15.03 -13.39
C GLY A 14 -0.94 -14.79 -12.52
N ILE A 15 -1.00 -13.88 -11.54
CA ILE A 15 0.06 -13.73 -10.54
C ILE A 15 -0.06 -14.90 -9.56
N PRO A 16 0.97 -15.74 -9.42
CA PRO A 16 0.94 -16.91 -8.54
C PRO A 16 1.07 -16.50 -7.05
N GLU A 17 0.97 -17.47 -6.15
CA GLU A 17 1.36 -17.27 -4.75
C GLU A 17 2.83 -16.86 -4.67
N ILE A 18 3.08 -15.71 -4.04
CA ILE A 18 4.41 -15.13 -3.95
C ILE A 18 5.23 -15.82 -2.85
N ARG A 19 6.46 -16.19 -3.18
CA ARG A 19 7.44 -16.75 -2.26
C ARG A 19 8.59 -15.77 -2.04
N ILE A 20 9.35 -15.99 -0.99
CA ILE A 20 10.58 -15.22 -0.71
C ILE A 20 11.51 -15.24 -1.91
N ALA A 21 12.12 -14.10 -2.21
CA ALA A 21 12.99 -13.86 -3.35
C ALA A 21 12.34 -14.03 -4.73
N ALA A 22 11.00 -14.00 -4.82
CA ALA A 22 10.31 -13.98 -6.10
C ALA A 22 10.64 -12.69 -6.88
N ASP A 23 10.89 -12.82 -8.18
CA ASP A 23 11.07 -11.67 -9.07
C ASP A 23 9.71 -11.06 -9.41
N LEU A 24 9.29 -10.08 -8.61
CA LEU A 24 8.02 -9.38 -8.82
C LEU A 24 7.96 -8.67 -10.17
N GLY A 25 9.09 -8.13 -10.63
CA GLY A 25 9.15 -7.46 -11.94
C GLY A 25 8.82 -8.41 -13.08
N ALA A 26 9.40 -9.60 -13.08
CA ALA A 26 9.13 -10.63 -14.08
C ALA A 26 7.68 -11.12 -13.98
N LEU A 27 7.17 -11.43 -12.77
CA LEU A 27 5.81 -11.92 -12.55
C LEU A 27 4.75 -10.90 -12.97
N ILE A 28 4.96 -9.63 -12.66
CA ILE A 28 4.06 -8.54 -13.06
C ILE A 28 4.12 -8.34 -14.57
N GLY A 29 5.31 -8.39 -15.18
CA GLY A 29 5.44 -8.32 -16.62
C GLY A 29 4.68 -9.43 -17.34
N ASP A 30 4.80 -10.67 -16.87
CA ASP A 30 4.03 -11.81 -17.38
C ASP A 30 2.52 -11.60 -17.21
N ALA A 31 2.09 -11.03 -16.10
CA ALA A 31 0.68 -10.77 -15.83
C ALA A 31 0.13 -9.66 -16.75
N ILE A 32 0.91 -8.64 -17.06
CA ILE A 32 0.56 -7.60 -18.04
C ILE A 32 0.32 -8.22 -19.41
N GLU A 33 1.21 -9.08 -19.87
CA GLU A 33 1.07 -9.75 -21.17
C GLU A 33 -0.14 -10.69 -21.26
N ARG A 34 -0.52 -11.33 -20.16
CA ARG A 34 -1.66 -12.25 -20.09
C ARG A 34 -3.01 -11.56 -19.89
N THR A 35 -2.99 -10.29 -19.50
CA THR A 35 -4.23 -9.58 -19.18
C THR A 35 -4.79 -8.88 -20.41
N ASP A 36 -5.98 -9.29 -20.84
CA ASP A 36 -6.66 -8.67 -21.98
C ASP A 36 -6.87 -7.16 -21.76
N GLY A 37 -6.45 -6.37 -22.75
CA GLY A 37 -6.57 -4.92 -22.72
C GLY A 37 -5.54 -4.19 -21.88
N ALA A 38 -4.56 -4.89 -21.27
CA ALA A 38 -3.44 -4.23 -20.59
C ALA A 38 -2.43 -3.65 -21.59
N LEU A 39 -2.17 -4.35 -22.69
CA LEU A 39 -1.29 -3.87 -23.75
C LEU A 39 -2.04 -3.14 -24.87
N PRO A 40 -1.38 -2.19 -25.57
CA PRO A 40 -0.08 -1.62 -25.22
C PRO A 40 -0.15 -0.78 -23.95
N LEU A 41 0.95 -0.76 -23.18
CA LEU A 41 1.09 0.18 -22.07
C LEU A 41 1.21 1.61 -22.59
N SER A 42 0.70 2.53 -21.81
CA SER A 42 0.76 3.97 -22.06
C SER A 42 1.50 4.67 -20.91
N ASP A 43 2.14 5.77 -21.21
CA ASP A 43 2.75 6.63 -20.19
C ASP A 43 1.74 7.32 -19.26
N LEU A 44 0.44 7.18 -19.55
CA LEU A 44 -0.68 7.59 -18.67
C LEU A 44 -1.20 6.45 -17.78
N ASP A 45 -0.57 5.28 -17.84
CA ASP A 45 -0.91 4.17 -16.97
C ASP A 45 -0.19 4.29 -15.61
N VAL A 46 -0.84 3.79 -14.55
CA VAL A 46 -0.26 3.66 -13.19
C VAL A 46 -0.46 2.24 -12.73
N LEU A 47 0.61 1.62 -12.24
CA LEU A 47 0.57 0.28 -11.66
C LEU A 47 0.38 0.37 -10.16
N VAL A 48 -0.63 -0.29 -9.61
CA VAL A 48 -0.89 -0.40 -8.17
C VAL A 48 -0.65 -1.84 -7.73
N VAL A 49 0.23 -2.02 -6.75
CA VAL A 49 0.68 -3.33 -6.23
C VAL A 49 0.38 -3.40 -4.74
N THR A 50 -0.32 -4.44 -4.30
CA THR A 50 -0.62 -4.59 -2.87
C THR A 50 0.65 -4.91 -2.08
N GLN A 51 0.77 -4.32 -0.89
CA GLN A 51 1.90 -4.49 0.04
C GLN A 51 2.27 -5.96 0.25
N LYS A 52 1.28 -6.82 0.37
CA LYS A 52 1.50 -8.21 0.79
C LYS A 52 2.40 -9.01 -0.15
N VAL A 53 2.25 -8.82 -1.47
CA VAL A 53 3.13 -9.52 -2.43
C VAL A 53 4.55 -8.98 -2.38
N VAL A 54 4.71 -7.69 -2.11
CA VAL A 54 6.02 -7.06 -1.94
C VAL A 54 6.69 -7.62 -0.68
N SER A 55 5.99 -7.61 0.45
CA SER A 55 6.50 -8.14 1.72
C SER A 55 6.91 -9.60 1.63
N LYS A 56 6.09 -10.45 0.99
CA LYS A 56 6.43 -11.85 0.78
C LYS A 56 7.70 -12.00 -0.06
N ALA A 57 7.81 -11.29 -1.18
CA ALA A 57 8.97 -11.36 -2.05
C ALA A 57 10.25 -10.91 -1.34
N GLU A 58 10.16 -9.88 -0.50
CA GLU A 58 11.28 -9.35 0.28
C GLU A 58 11.60 -10.17 1.55
N GLY A 59 10.78 -11.18 1.88
CA GLY A 59 10.94 -11.99 3.09
C GLY A 59 10.55 -11.25 4.38
N ALA A 60 9.74 -10.18 4.27
CA ALA A 60 9.15 -9.49 5.41
C ALA A 60 7.99 -10.33 6.00
N VAL A 61 8.31 -11.55 6.41
CA VAL A 61 7.41 -12.56 6.97
C VAL A 61 8.00 -13.06 8.28
N ILE A 62 7.19 -13.10 9.32
CA ILE A 62 7.60 -13.59 10.65
C ILE A 62 6.85 -14.89 10.97
N ASP A 63 7.59 -15.91 11.41
CA ASP A 63 7.02 -17.12 12.00
C ASP A 63 6.77 -16.89 13.49
N LEU A 64 5.50 -16.93 13.88
CA LEU A 64 5.09 -16.71 15.27
C LEU A 64 5.52 -17.85 16.21
N THR A 65 5.90 -19.01 15.70
CA THR A 65 6.33 -20.14 16.54
C THR A 65 7.60 -19.83 17.34
N GLY A 66 8.46 -18.95 16.81
CA GLY A 66 9.67 -18.48 17.48
C GLY A 66 9.48 -17.26 18.38
N ILE A 67 8.28 -16.70 18.45
CA ILE A 67 8.02 -15.47 19.23
C ILE A 67 7.69 -15.81 20.68
N VAL A 68 8.42 -15.21 21.60
CA VAL A 68 8.17 -15.27 23.04
C VAL A 68 7.51 -13.96 23.48
N PRO A 69 6.20 -13.96 23.83
CA PRO A 69 5.50 -12.76 24.24
C PRO A 69 6.01 -12.24 25.61
N GLY A 70 6.19 -10.93 25.72
CA GLY A 70 6.42 -10.24 26.97
C GLY A 70 5.12 -10.00 27.75
N GLN A 71 5.25 -9.47 28.98
CA GLN A 71 4.15 -9.29 29.89
C GLN A 71 3.02 -8.41 29.29
N GLU A 72 3.36 -7.30 28.66
CA GLU A 72 2.39 -6.38 28.03
C GLU A 72 1.58 -7.08 26.93
N ALA A 73 2.24 -7.88 26.08
CA ALA A 73 1.57 -8.65 25.04
C ALA A 73 0.63 -9.71 25.62
N LEU A 74 1.04 -10.41 26.70
CA LEU A 74 0.23 -11.40 27.37
C LEU A 74 -1.04 -10.77 28.00
N GLU A 75 -0.87 -9.67 28.71
CA GLU A 75 -1.99 -8.96 29.35
C GLU A 75 -3.02 -8.43 28.34
N PHE A 76 -2.55 -7.83 27.24
CA PHE A 76 -3.42 -7.37 26.18
C PHE A 76 -4.14 -8.53 25.48
N ALA A 77 -3.43 -9.58 25.16
CA ALA A 77 -3.96 -10.77 24.49
C ALA A 77 -5.04 -11.45 25.35
N GLN A 78 -4.79 -11.60 26.66
CA GLN A 78 -5.75 -12.17 27.60
C GLN A 78 -7.02 -11.32 27.71
N ARG A 79 -6.87 -9.98 27.76
CA ARG A 79 -7.99 -9.04 27.90
C ARG A 79 -8.91 -9.02 26.69
N TYR A 80 -8.35 -9.16 25.48
CA TYR A 80 -9.06 -8.91 24.22
C TYR A 80 -9.16 -10.13 23.30
N ASP A 81 -8.83 -11.33 23.80
CA ASP A 81 -8.85 -12.59 23.05
C ASP A 81 -8.03 -12.50 21.75
N ARG A 82 -6.73 -12.18 21.90
CA ARG A 82 -5.79 -12.04 20.81
C ARG A 82 -4.63 -13.05 20.95
N ASP A 83 -3.94 -13.34 19.84
CA ASP A 83 -2.69 -14.09 19.91
C ASP A 83 -1.56 -13.21 20.47
N ALA A 84 -1.05 -13.57 21.66
CA ALA A 84 0.01 -12.81 22.33
C ALA A 84 1.30 -12.70 21.51
N ARG A 85 1.59 -13.69 20.66
CA ARG A 85 2.75 -13.69 19.78
C ARG A 85 2.61 -12.63 18.68
N GLN A 86 1.41 -12.55 18.08
CA GLN A 86 1.10 -11.51 17.11
C GLN A 86 1.15 -10.11 17.76
N VAL A 87 0.58 -9.96 18.95
CA VAL A 87 0.68 -8.71 19.72
C VAL A 87 2.13 -8.33 19.95
N GLN A 88 2.99 -9.31 20.33
CA GLN A 88 4.41 -9.05 20.52
C GLN A 88 5.10 -8.55 19.24
N VAL A 89 4.79 -9.14 18.08
CA VAL A 89 5.33 -8.66 16.80
C VAL A 89 4.91 -7.21 16.53
N VAL A 90 3.63 -6.87 16.78
CA VAL A 90 3.15 -5.48 16.64
C VAL A 90 3.92 -4.52 17.54
N LEU A 91 4.17 -4.91 18.80
CA LEU A 91 4.95 -4.09 19.74
C LEU A 91 6.41 -3.92 19.30
N ASN A 92 7.01 -4.97 18.74
CA ASN A 92 8.39 -4.93 18.23
C ASN A 92 8.53 -4.01 17.00
N GLU A 93 7.53 -3.99 16.11
CA GLU A 93 7.50 -3.14 14.91
C GLU A 93 7.09 -1.69 15.20
N ALA A 94 6.56 -1.40 16.38
CA ALA A 94 6.13 -0.07 16.74
C ALA A 94 7.31 0.84 17.09
N ARG A 95 7.46 1.95 16.36
CA ARG A 95 8.30 3.05 16.81
C ARG A 95 7.73 3.69 18.07
N ARG A 96 6.40 3.79 18.14
CA ARG A 96 5.65 4.33 19.26
C ARG A 96 4.23 3.77 19.27
N ILE A 97 3.72 3.43 20.45
CA ILE A 97 2.31 3.11 20.63
C ILE A 97 1.53 4.43 20.77
N VAL A 98 0.57 4.65 19.89
CA VAL A 98 -0.32 5.82 19.92
C VAL A 98 -1.52 5.53 20.80
N ARG A 99 -2.11 4.33 20.65
CA ARG A 99 -3.24 3.86 21.47
C ARG A 99 -3.30 2.35 21.49
N MET A 100 -3.63 1.78 22.65
CA MET A 100 -3.74 0.33 22.83
C MET A 100 -4.99 0.04 23.67
N GLU A 101 -6.12 -0.10 23.01
CA GLU A 101 -7.43 -0.20 23.65
C GLU A 101 -8.45 -0.94 22.78
N ASN A 102 -9.48 -1.52 23.42
CA ASN A 102 -10.59 -2.18 22.70
C ASN A 102 -10.16 -3.24 21.70
N GLY A 103 -9.05 -3.95 21.99
CA GLY A 103 -8.50 -5.00 21.12
C GLY A 103 -7.81 -4.48 19.87
N VAL A 104 -7.55 -3.17 19.76
CA VAL A 104 -6.84 -2.54 18.66
C VAL A 104 -5.58 -1.85 19.18
N ILE A 105 -4.47 -2.02 18.48
CA ILE A 105 -3.21 -1.34 18.77
C ILE A 105 -2.93 -0.38 17.62
N ILE A 106 -3.00 0.93 17.89
CA ILE A 106 -2.60 1.96 16.94
C ILE A 106 -1.16 2.32 17.22
N THR A 107 -0.29 2.15 16.24
CA THR A 107 1.14 2.44 16.38
C THR A 107 1.61 3.41 15.31
N GLU A 108 2.69 4.11 15.63
CA GLU A 108 3.53 4.76 14.63
C GLU A 108 4.60 3.76 14.20
N THR A 109 4.68 3.48 12.91
CA THR A 109 5.66 2.57 12.32
C THR A 109 7.02 3.27 12.14
N PRO A 110 8.13 2.54 11.91
CA PRO A 110 9.41 3.14 11.54
C PRO A 110 9.35 4.03 10.29
N HIS A 111 8.40 3.77 9.39
CA HIS A 111 8.15 4.56 8.17
C HIS A 111 7.48 5.91 8.48
N GLY A 112 6.86 6.06 9.68
CA GLY A 112 6.09 7.22 10.08
C GLY A 112 4.57 7.08 9.89
N PHE A 113 4.08 5.96 9.36
CA PHE A 113 2.64 5.72 9.26
C PHE A 113 2.04 5.49 10.64
N VAL A 114 0.85 6.05 10.87
CA VAL A 114 0.05 5.76 12.06
C VAL A 114 -1.12 4.87 11.62
N CYS A 115 -1.04 3.61 11.98
CA CYS A 115 -2.03 2.61 11.55
C CYS A 115 -2.28 1.55 12.63
N ALA A 116 -3.32 0.76 12.42
CA ALA A 116 -3.63 -0.36 13.28
C ALA A 116 -2.59 -1.48 13.13
N ASN A 117 -2.20 -2.04 14.26
CA ASN A 117 -1.28 -3.19 14.36
C ASN A 117 0.08 -2.98 13.65
N GLY A 118 0.52 -1.75 13.45
CA GLY A 118 1.80 -1.45 12.81
C GLY A 118 1.96 -1.96 11.38
N GLY A 119 0.86 -2.22 10.68
CA GLY A 119 0.88 -2.88 9.37
C GLY A 119 1.19 -4.37 9.44
N VAL A 120 1.23 -4.98 10.63
CA VAL A 120 1.37 -6.45 10.79
C VAL A 120 0.04 -7.12 10.40
N ASP A 121 0.09 -8.00 9.39
CA ASP A 121 -1.09 -8.65 8.85
C ASP A 121 -0.92 -10.19 8.85
N ALA A 122 -1.91 -10.88 9.44
CA ALA A 122 -1.99 -12.35 9.49
C ALA A 122 -2.87 -12.93 8.39
N SER A 123 -3.54 -12.10 7.58
CA SER A 123 -4.45 -12.56 6.53
C SER A 123 -3.70 -12.94 5.25
N ASN A 124 -4.16 -14.00 4.55
CA ASN A 124 -3.63 -14.43 3.25
C ASN A 124 -2.09 -14.65 3.23
N VAL A 125 -1.49 -15.15 4.31
CA VAL A 125 -0.04 -15.37 4.40
C VAL A 125 0.38 -16.75 3.86
N GLY A 126 -0.56 -17.56 3.40
CA GLY A 126 -0.33 -18.89 2.82
C GLY A 126 -1.11 -20.00 3.53
N PRO A 127 -0.92 -21.29 3.17
CA PRO A 127 -1.65 -22.41 3.76
C PRO A 127 -1.38 -22.60 5.26
N ASP A 128 -0.22 -22.12 5.77
CA ASP A 128 0.12 -22.12 7.20
C ASP A 128 -0.40 -20.86 7.91
N SER A 129 -1.51 -20.30 7.43
CA SER A 129 -2.18 -19.14 8.02
C SER A 129 -2.55 -19.45 9.48
N GLY A 130 -1.97 -18.72 10.41
CA GLY A 130 -2.09 -18.92 11.86
C GLY A 130 -0.74 -18.94 12.59
N SER A 131 0.35 -19.26 11.87
CA SER A 131 1.71 -19.17 12.40
C SER A 131 2.55 -18.08 11.72
N LEU A 132 2.09 -17.51 10.62
CA LEU A 132 2.83 -16.50 9.86
C LEU A 132 2.12 -15.16 9.87
N VAL A 133 2.90 -14.06 9.92
CA VAL A 133 2.44 -12.70 9.69
C VAL A 133 3.36 -11.99 8.72
N THR A 134 2.81 -11.06 7.93
CA THR A 134 3.62 -10.15 7.10
C THR A 134 3.82 -8.83 7.81
N LEU A 135 5.00 -8.24 7.60
CA LEU A 135 5.35 -6.87 7.98
C LEU A 135 5.25 -5.97 6.75
N LEU A 136 5.27 -4.66 6.94
CA LEU A 136 5.44 -3.73 5.83
C LEU A 136 6.81 -3.93 5.16
N PRO A 137 6.94 -3.66 3.84
CA PRO A 137 8.24 -3.63 3.19
C PRO A 137 9.15 -2.61 3.88
N ARG A 138 10.43 -2.90 3.99
CA ARG A 138 11.38 -2.03 4.70
C ARG A 138 11.49 -0.62 4.09
N ASP A 139 11.41 -0.55 2.77
CA ASP A 139 11.41 0.70 1.98
C ASP A 139 10.49 0.51 0.77
N SER A 140 9.22 0.89 0.95
CA SER A 140 8.20 0.69 -0.08
C SER A 140 8.42 1.56 -1.32
N ASP A 141 9.07 2.74 -1.21
CA ASP A 141 9.46 3.55 -2.37
C ASP A 141 10.54 2.84 -3.19
N ALA A 142 11.54 2.25 -2.53
CA ALA A 142 12.57 1.46 -3.20
C ALA A 142 11.98 0.22 -3.90
N SER A 143 11.01 -0.45 -3.27
CA SER A 143 10.28 -1.58 -3.85
C SER A 143 9.48 -1.15 -5.08
N ALA A 144 8.74 -0.04 -5.01
CA ALA A 144 8.03 0.54 -6.15
C ALA A 144 9.00 0.89 -7.30
N ALA A 145 10.16 1.48 -6.97
CA ALA A 145 11.18 1.82 -7.95
C ALA A 145 11.80 0.58 -8.61
N ALA A 146 11.98 -0.52 -7.88
CA ALA A 146 12.48 -1.78 -8.45
C ALA A 146 11.49 -2.37 -9.46
N ILE A 147 10.20 -2.42 -9.12
CA ILE A 147 9.14 -2.88 -10.01
C ILE A 147 9.05 -1.97 -11.25
N ARG A 148 9.05 -0.63 -11.07
CA ARG A 148 9.03 0.34 -12.17
C ARG A 148 10.17 0.12 -13.15
N ARG A 149 11.40 -0.07 -12.65
CA ARG A 149 12.58 -0.36 -13.50
C ARG A 149 12.41 -1.63 -14.31
N ALA A 150 11.90 -2.71 -13.71
CA ALA A 150 11.70 -3.97 -14.39
C ALA A 150 10.63 -3.88 -15.49
N VAL A 151 9.51 -3.21 -15.22
CA VAL A 151 8.44 -2.97 -16.20
C VAL A 151 8.98 -2.11 -17.35
N ARG A 152 9.69 -1.01 -17.05
CA ARG A 152 10.31 -0.16 -18.04
C ARG A 152 11.32 -0.91 -18.93
N ALA A 153 12.13 -1.77 -18.34
CA ALA A 153 13.11 -2.56 -19.10
C ALA A 153 12.45 -3.55 -20.07
N ARG A 154 11.26 -4.09 -19.72
CA ARG A 154 10.56 -5.08 -20.55
C ARG A 154 9.70 -4.45 -21.64
N PHE A 155 9.01 -3.35 -21.35
CA PHE A 155 8.00 -2.76 -22.22
C PHE A 155 8.42 -1.44 -22.87
N GLU A 156 9.59 -0.91 -22.53
CA GLU A 156 10.12 0.38 -23.02
C GLU A 156 9.21 1.59 -22.72
N VAL A 157 8.28 1.43 -21.77
CA VAL A 157 7.35 2.48 -21.28
C VAL A 157 7.60 2.70 -19.80
N ASP A 158 7.71 3.95 -19.40
CA ASP A 158 7.95 4.33 -18.03
C ASP A 158 6.62 4.67 -17.32
N ILE A 159 6.03 3.73 -16.61
CA ILE A 159 4.79 3.93 -15.86
C ILE A 159 5.08 4.04 -14.37
N PRO A 160 4.39 4.94 -13.63
CA PRO A 160 4.48 4.99 -12.18
C PRO A 160 4.03 3.71 -11.50
N VAL A 161 4.60 3.44 -10.34
CA VAL A 161 4.23 2.32 -9.49
C VAL A 161 3.86 2.83 -8.10
N ILE A 162 2.74 2.34 -7.57
CA ILE A 162 2.26 2.60 -6.21
C ILE A 162 2.19 1.26 -5.48
N VAL A 163 2.74 1.19 -4.27
CA VAL A 163 2.51 0.09 -3.33
C VAL A 163 1.40 0.51 -2.38
N SER A 164 0.33 -0.30 -2.27
CA SER A 164 -0.84 0.00 -1.44
C SER A 164 -0.99 -0.93 -0.26
N ASP A 165 -1.58 -0.44 0.82
CA ASP A 165 -2.03 -1.25 1.95
C ASP A 165 -3.36 -0.73 2.49
N SER A 166 -4.06 -1.56 3.27
CA SER A 166 -5.41 -1.26 3.77
C SER A 166 -5.36 -0.66 5.16
N PHE A 167 -5.72 0.62 5.27
CA PHE A 167 -5.72 1.33 6.54
C PHE A 167 -7.14 1.65 7.01
N GLY A 168 -7.35 1.56 8.35
CA GLY A 168 -8.48 2.18 9.00
C GLY A 168 -8.38 3.71 8.95
N ARG A 169 -9.52 4.37 9.12
CA ARG A 169 -9.60 5.84 9.10
C ARG A 169 -10.20 6.36 10.40
N PRO A 170 -9.67 7.43 10.99
CA PRO A 170 -10.30 8.08 12.13
C PRO A 170 -11.75 8.47 11.84
N TRP A 171 -12.63 8.22 12.80
CA TRP A 171 -14.08 8.59 12.77
C TRP A 171 -14.90 8.02 11.61
N ARG A 172 -14.40 7.05 10.87
CA ARG A 172 -15.15 6.38 9.81
C ARG A 172 -15.00 4.87 9.92
N TRP A 173 -16.11 4.15 9.81
CA TRP A 173 -16.07 2.70 9.67
C TRP A 173 -15.48 2.28 8.32
N GLY A 174 -14.86 1.12 8.33
CA GLY A 174 -14.26 0.51 7.15
C GLY A 174 -12.81 0.91 6.92
N ILE A 175 -12.13 0.09 6.13
CA ILE A 175 -10.77 0.32 5.64
C ILE A 175 -10.83 0.83 4.21
N VAL A 176 -9.78 1.47 3.76
CA VAL A 176 -9.50 1.78 2.36
C VAL A 176 -8.05 1.50 2.07
N ASP A 177 -7.72 1.18 0.83
CA ASP A 177 -6.33 1.13 0.45
C ASP A 177 -5.76 2.55 0.32
N VAL A 178 -4.58 2.73 0.89
CA VAL A 178 -3.78 3.95 0.80
C VAL A 178 -2.41 3.60 0.23
N ALA A 179 -1.73 4.57 -0.36
CA ALA A 179 -0.36 4.40 -0.80
C ALA A 179 0.59 4.33 0.41
N ILE A 180 1.50 3.37 0.38
CA ILE A 180 2.60 3.23 1.36
C ILE A 180 3.98 3.28 0.71
N GLY A 181 4.03 3.36 -0.63
CA GLY A 181 5.24 3.54 -1.42
C GLY A 181 4.91 4.01 -2.83
N VAL A 182 5.75 4.85 -3.41
CA VAL A 182 5.55 5.42 -4.74
C VAL A 182 6.85 5.48 -5.53
N SER A 183 6.74 5.43 -6.87
CA SER A 183 7.85 5.73 -7.78
C SER A 183 7.33 6.28 -9.09
N GLY A 184 7.85 7.42 -9.54
CA GLY A 184 7.52 8.06 -10.82
C GLY A 184 6.29 8.94 -10.79
N ILE A 185 5.73 9.20 -9.62
CA ILE A 185 4.55 10.03 -9.41
C ILE A 185 4.75 10.96 -8.20
N MET A 186 4.22 12.17 -8.28
CA MET A 186 4.05 13.02 -7.10
C MET A 186 2.84 12.50 -6.31
N PRO A 187 3.00 12.09 -5.03
CA PRO A 187 1.90 11.49 -4.27
C PRO A 187 0.83 12.51 -3.88
N LEU A 188 1.19 13.78 -3.82
CA LEU A 188 0.29 14.90 -3.54
C LEU A 188 0.19 15.83 -4.74
N GLU A 189 -1.00 16.38 -4.95
CA GLU A 189 -1.25 17.51 -5.83
C GLU A 189 -1.62 18.73 -5.01
N ASP A 190 -0.71 19.71 -4.99
CA ASP A 190 -0.93 20.98 -4.27
C ASP A 190 -1.63 21.99 -5.16
N LEU A 191 -2.90 22.23 -4.90
CA LEU A 191 -3.74 23.17 -5.63
C LEU A 191 -3.82 24.56 -4.95
N ARG A 192 -3.08 24.75 -3.85
CA ARG A 192 -3.04 26.05 -3.18
C ARG A 192 -2.43 27.11 -4.09
N GLY A 193 -3.07 28.25 -4.18
CA GLY A 193 -2.68 29.33 -5.10
C GLY A 193 -3.30 29.23 -6.50
N SER A 194 -3.89 28.10 -6.88
CA SER A 194 -4.60 27.93 -8.14
C SER A 194 -6.06 28.40 -8.03
N PRO A 195 -6.67 28.90 -9.11
CA PRO A 195 -8.10 29.23 -9.11
C PRO A 195 -8.96 27.97 -9.13
N ASP A 196 -10.12 28.02 -8.47
CA ASP A 196 -11.21 27.06 -8.67
C ASP A 196 -12.00 27.37 -9.96
N ALA A 197 -13.07 26.63 -10.21
CA ALA A 197 -13.92 26.78 -11.40
C ALA A 197 -14.57 28.17 -11.52
N ASP A 198 -14.74 28.87 -10.41
CA ASP A 198 -15.31 30.24 -10.34
C ASP A 198 -14.24 31.33 -10.28
N GLY A 199 -12.95 30.98 -10.40
CA GLY A 199 -11.82 31.89 -10.36
C GLY A 199 -11.36 32.28 -8.95
N ARG A 200 -11.85 31.64 -7.87
CA ARG A 200 -11.42 31.89 -6.50
C ARG A 200 -10.14 31.12 -6.18
N VAL A 201 -9.17 31.77 -5.56
CA VAL A 201 -7.92 31.16 -5.18
C VAL A 201 -8.13 30.13 -4.07
N MET A 202 -7.80 28.87 -4.34
CA MET A 202 -7.78 27.78 -3.35
C MET A 202 -6.64 28.00 -2.34
N ARG A 203 -6.95 27.91 -1.04
CA ARG A 203 -5.98 28.24 0.03
C ARG A 203 -5.48 27.03 0.80
N SER A 204 -6.22 25.92 0.80
CA SER A 204 -5.94 24.75 1.63
C SER A 204 -6.04 23.43 0.89
N THR A 205 -6.36 23.44 -0.40
CA THR A 205 -6.64 22.21 -1.15
C THR A 205 -5.35 21.52 -1.56
N VAL A 206 -5.12 20.34 -0.98
CA VAL A 206 -4.08 19.40 -1.36
C VAL A 206 -4.75 18.04 -1.53
N ARG A 207 -4.57 17.39 -2.68
CA ARG A 207 -5.13 16.08 -2.98
C ARG A 207 -4.08 14.99 -2.75
N ALA A 208 -4.46 13.89 -2.11
CA ALA A 208 -3.62 12.72 -1.94
C ALA A 208 -3.79 11.77 -3.14
N VAL A 209 -3.24 12.15 -4.28
CA VAL A 209 -3.46 11.48 -5.58
C VAL A 209 -3.03 10.02 -5.53
N ALA A 210 -1.92 9.70 -4.84
CA ALA A 210 -1.48 8.31 -4.70
C ALA A 210 -2.48 7.45 -3.91
N ASP A 211 -3.12 8.01 -2.87
CA ASP A 211 -4.17 7.33 -2.11
C ASP A 211 -5.43 7.13 -2.94
N GLU A 212 -5.78 8.10 -3.80
CA GLU A 212 -6.91 7.96 -4.72
C GLU A 212 -6.70 6.81 -5.71
N PHE A 213 -5.49 6.66 -6.27
CA PHE A 213 -5.13 5.51 -7.11
C PHE A 213 -5.18 4.19 -6.36
N ALA A 214 -4.63 4.14 -5.13
CA ALA A 214 -4.64 2.95 -4.29
C ALA A 214 -6.07 2.51 -3.98
N SER A 215 -6.92 3.43 -3.51
CA SER A 215 -8.34 3.17 -3.21
C SER A 215 -9.15 2.76 -4.44
N ALA A 216 -8.91 3.38 -5.59
CA ALA A 216 -9.59 3.04 -6.84
C ALA A 216 -9.21 1.63 -7.31
N ALA A 217 -7.92 1.28 -7.25
CA ALA A 217 -7.42 -0.05 -7.61
C ALA A 217 -8.04 -1.15 -6.75
N GLU A 218 -8.24 -0.91 -5.45
CA GLU A 218 -8.82 -1.89 -4.51
C GLU A 218 -10.24 -2.31 -4.91
N LEU A 219 -11.03 -1.43 -5.54
CA LEU A 219 -12.36 -1.78 -6.05
C LEU A 219 -12.33 -2.93 -7.07
N ALA A 220 -11.26 -3.05 -7.85
CA ALA A 220 -11.09 -4.12 -8.84
C ALA A 220 -10.29 -5.32 -8.28
N LEU A 221 -9.36 -5.08 -7.36
CA LEU A 221 -8.55 -6.13 -6.74
C LEU A 221 -9.37 -6.99 -5.79
N GLY A 222 -10.11 -6.36 -4.88
CA GLY A 222 -10.90 -7.02 -3.86
C GLY A 222 -10.06 -7.82 -2.86
N LYS A 223 -10.54 -7.97 -1.62
CA LYS A 223 -9.76 -8.58 -0.52
C LYS A 223 -9.50 -10.07 -0.64
N ALA A 224 -10.36 -10.81 -1.33
CA ALA A 224 -10.33 -12.28 -1.38
C ALA A 224 -10.19 -12.84 -2.80
N ALA A 225 -9.97 -12.00 -3.79
CA ALA A 225 -9.98 -12.41 -5.20
C ALA A 225 -8.64 -12.94 -5.71
N GLY A 226 -7.56 -12.91 -4.91
CA GLY A 226 -6.23 -13.36 -5.31
C GLY A 226 -5.61 -12.53 -6.45
N ARG A 227 -6.01 -11.27 -6.58
CA ARG A 227 -5.55 -10.33 -7.60
C ARG A 227 -4.78 -9.20 -6.93
N PRO A 228 -3.44 -9.30 -6.81
CA PRO A 228 -2.66 -8.35 -6.01
C PRO A 228 -2.16 -7.11 -6.78
N VAL A 229 -2.40 -7.03 -8.09
CA VAL A 229 -1.89 -5.94 -8.92
C VAL A 229 -2.98 -5.45 -9.87
N ALA A 230 -3.12 -4.14 -10.02
CA ALA A 230 -3.98 -3.50 -11.01
C ALA A 230 -3.23 -2.46 -11.83
N LEU A 231 -3.65 -2.31 -13.09
CA LEU A 231 -3.27 -1.22 -13.98
C LEU A 231 -4.42 -0.22 -14.00
N VAL A 232 -4.14 1.02 -13.61
CA VAL A 232 -5.10 2.14 -13.69
C VAL A 232 -4.74 3.01 -14.88
N ARG A 233 -5.70 3.23 -15.77
CA ARG A 233 -5.53 3.94 -17.05
C ARG A 233 -6.50 5.10 -17.17
N GLY A 234 -6.05 6.22 -17.72
CA GLY A 234 -6.90 7.36 -18.05
C GLY A 234 -7.10 8.37 -16.92
N ALA A 235 -6.53 8.15 -15.73
CA ALA A 235 -6.55 9.13 -14.64
C ALA A 235 -5.35 10.08 -14.75
N ALA A 236 -5.58 11.39 -14.52
CA ALA A 236 -4.52 12.39 -14.54
C ALA A 236 -3.66 12.32 -13.26
N PHE A 237 -2.36 12.48 -13.42
CA PHE A 237 -1.40 12.59 -12.33
C PHE A 237 -0.20 13.43 -12.73
N THR A 238 0.57 13.90 -11.75
CA THR A 238 1.83 14.61 -11.97
C THR A 238 3.00 13.62 -11.85
N ARG A 239 3.82 13.51 -12.91
CA ARG A 239 5.05 12.74 -12.87
C ARG A 239 6.08 13.43 -11.99
N GLY A 240 6.90 12.65 -11.30
CA GLY A 240 7.98 13.19 -10.48
C GLY A 240 8.62 12.14 -9.59
N ASP A 241 9.67 12.55 -8.90
CA ASP A 241 10.41 11.74 -7.94
C ASP A 241 9.89 12.02 -6.51
N GLY A 242 8.54 11.94 -6.33
CA GLY A 242 7.93 12.06 -5.02
C GLY A 242 8.25 10.86 -4.13
N SER A 243 8.13 11.05 -2.82
CA SER A 243 8.27 10.01 -1.81
C SER A 243 6.96 9.85 -1.06
N ILE A 244 6.67 8.65 -0.62
CA ILE A 244 5.49 8.41 0.24
C ILE A 244 5.57 9.21 1.57
N ARG A 245 6.75 9.64 1.97
CA ARG A 245 6.91 10.50 3.15
C ARG A 245 6.26 11.86 2.98
N ASP A 246 6.03 12.31 1.75
CA ASP A 246 5.38 13.60 1.46
C ASP A 246 3.92 13.62 1.91
N VAL A 247 3.25 12.46 2.01
CA VAL A 247 1.85 12.35 2.50
C VAL A 247 1.75 12.32 4.04
N ILE A 248 2.87 12.14 4.74
CA ILE A 248 2.87 12.03 6.20
C ILE A 248 2.81 13.44 6.81
N ILE A 249 1.77 13.70 7.61
CA ILE A 249 1.63 14.98 8.30
C ILE A 249 2.76 15.11 9.33
N PRO A 250 3.60 16.18 9.25
CA PRO A 250 4.61 16.44 10.26
C PRO A 250 3.97 16.59 11.66
N GLY A 251 4.64 16.05 12.70
CA GLY A 251 4.10 16.03 14.06
C GLY A 251 3.64 17.40 14.60
N VAL A 252 4.29 18.49 14.18
CA VAL A 252 3.90 19.87 14.53
C VAL A 252 2.55 20.30 13.93
N ASN A 253 2.08 19.64 12.89
CA ASN A 253 0.82 19.91 12.20
C ASN A 253 -0.23 18.84 12.49
N ASP A 254 0.11 17.81 13.28
CA ASP A 254 -0.79 16.72 13.60
C ASP A 254 -1.76 17.13 14.70
N LEU A 255 -3.03 17.24 14.35
CA LEU A 255 -4.12 17.61 15.27
C LEU A 255 -4.73 16.40 16.00
N PHE A 256 -4.25 15.19 15.78
CA PHE A 256 -4.84 13.93 16.27
C PHE A 256 -3.97 13.20 17.29
N ARG A 257 -2.79 13.72 17.59
CA ARG A 257 -1.82 13.20 18.55
C ARG A 257 -1.57 14.16 19.70
#